data_c71dd1452d84010f90f0e65258edc525
#
_entry.id   c71dd1452d84010f90f0e65258edc525
#
_cell.length_a   1.000
_cell.length_b   1.000
_cell.length_c   1.000
_cell.angle_alpha   90.00
_cell.angle_beta   90.00
_cell.angle_gamma   90.00
#
_symmetry.space_group_name_H-M   'P 1'
#
loop_
_entity.id
_entity.type
_entity.pdbx_description
1 polymer ?
#
loop_
_entity_poly.entity_id
_entity_poly.type
_entity_poly.pdbx_seq_one_letter_code
_entity_poly.pdbx_strand_id
1 'polypeptide(L)'
;MHNTNHSRPNVAVLLIIVSIGFISVVDATCKAFTDELHAVQLVWGYFIGIFVTLSLYFIIRQQPLSTLIKTSRPILQWMRGGFLAGSIMFLFVGLTFLPLAEATAIGFMAPLFITGLAIPLLGERISTHRWLAVIAGLIGVCIIVRPGSGLWQWASAMPLIGAVCFALYQITTRMLTATENTHSIVFYTGLTGAIWSSIAVVFFWRTPQLTHWGVFFGTGILGAAAHLCLVNSFRLAQASLLAPFNYTKLLWVSILGFLLFDDMPTINTLLGSIVIMVAGLYVLYRESWAPTSLAE
;
A
#
# COMPACT_ATOMS: atom_id res chain seq x y z
N MET A 1 -1.45 -31.70 6.28
CA MET A 1 -0.63 -31.63 5.06
C MET A 1 -0.01 -30.24 5.00
N HIS A 2 1.21 -30.09 5.49
CA HIS A 2 1.98 -28.85 5.42
C HIS A 2 2.46 -28.68 3.98
N ASN A 3 1.81 -27.79 3.25
CA ASN A 3 2.24 -27.39 1.93
C ASN A 3 3.51 -26.54 2.13
N THR A 4 4.69 -27.12 1.89
CA THR A 4 5.96 -26.40 1.81
C THR A 4 5.93 -25.51 0.57
N ASN A 5 5.22 -24.37 0.69
CA ASN A 5 5.37 -23.30 -0.27
C ASN A 5 6.81 -22.82 -0.17
N HIS A 6 7.63 -23.16 -1.18
CA HIS A 6 8.98 -22.62 -1.33
C HIS A 6 8.92 -21.11 -1.21
N SER A 7 9.39 -20.58 -0.09
CA SER A 7 9.56 -19.14 0.07
C SER A 7 10.50 -18.66 -1.04
N ARG A 8 10.02 -17.75 -1.88
CA ARG A 8 10.80 -17.10 -2.94
C ARG A 8 10.94 -15.62 -2.58
N PRO A 9 11.79 -15.28 -1.61
CA PRO A 9 11.86 -13.93 -1.06
C PRO A 9 12.21 -12.89 -2.13
N ASN A 10 13.10 -13.20 -3.06
CA ASN A 10 13.47 -12.29 -4.15
C ASN A 10 12.29 -11.95 -5.07
N VAL A 11 11.47 -12.95 -5.41
CA VAL A 11 10.26 -12.74 -6.22
C VAL A 11 9.21 -11.94 -5.44
N ALA A 12 9.05 -12.23 -4.16
CA ALA A 12 8.12 -11.50 -3.31
C ALA A 12 8.51 -10.02 -3.18
N VAL A 13 9.80 -9.74 -2.97
CA VAL A 13 10.34 -8.38 -2.91
C VAL A 13 10.17 -7.66 -4.24
N LEU A 14 10.44 -8.30 -5.38
CA LEU A 14 10.21 -7.71 -6.68
C LEU A 14 8.73 -7.35 -6.87
N LEU A 15 7.82 -8.26 -6.52
CA LEU A 15 6.38 -8.03 -6.64
C LEU A 15 5.89 -6.86 -5.78
N ILE A 16 6.38 -6.71 -4.55
CA ILE A 16 5.96 -5.57 -3.71
C ILE A 16 6.53 -4.25 -4.25
N ILE A 17 7.77 -4.22 -4.73
CA ILE A 17 8.37 -3.02 -5.32
C ILE A 17 7.60 -2.60 -6.59
N VAL A 18 7.24 -3.55 -7.46
CA VAL A 18 6.41 -3.30 -8.66
C VAL A 18 5.03 -2.81 -8.26
N SER A 19 4.41 -3.43 -7.26
CA SER A 19 3.11 -3.00 -6.71
C SER A 19 3.16 -1.54 -6.27
N ILE A 20 4.18 -1.17 -5.51
CA ILE A 20 4.37 0.19 -5.00
C ILE A 20 4.62 1.17 -6.16
N GLY A 21 5.35 0.75 -7.19
CA GLY A 21 5.54 1.53 -8.42
C GLY A 21 4.21 1.86 -9.11
N PHE A 22 3.35 0.86 -9.31
CA PHE A 22 2.01 1.08 -9.89
C PHE A 22 1.15 2.02 -9.03
N ILE A 23 1.15 1.84 -7.70
CA ILE A 23 0.43 2.75 -6.79
C ILE A 23 1.00 4.17 -6.86
N SER A 24 2.32 4.33 -7.00
CA SER A 24 2.93 5.66 -7.13
C SER A 24 2.52 6.34 -8.43
N VAL A 25 2.34 5.59 -9.54
CA VAL A 25 1.78 6.12 -10.79
C VAL A 25 0.32 6.53 -10.59
N VAL A 26 -0.48 5.73 -9.88
CA VAL A 26 -1.86 6.10 -9.51
C VAL A 26 -1.87 7.39 -8.71
N ASP A 27 -1.03 7.52 -7.69
CA ASP A 27 -0.94 8.72 -6.84
C ASP A 27 -0.56 9.96 -7.66
N ALA A 28 0.43 9.83 -8.56
CA ALA A 28 0.85 10.92 -9.44
C ALA A 28 -0.28 11.33 -10.43
N THR A 29 -0.98 10.33 -10.99
CA THR A 29 -2.15 10.59 -11.86
C THR A 29 -3.24 11.31 -11.07
N CYS A 30 -3.59 10.83 -9.87
CA CYS A 30 -4.57 11.51 -9.03
C CYS A 30 -4.15 12.95 -8.69
N LYS A 31 -2.86 13.18 -8.37
CA LYS A 31 -2.33 14.53 -8.10
C LYS A 31 -2.56 15.47 -9.29
N ALA A 32 -2.36 15.01 -10.53
CA ALA A 32 -2.56 15.82 -11.72
C ALA A 32 -4.02 16.27 -11.94
N PHE A 33 -4.99 15.60 -11.32
CA PHE A 33 -6.43 15.91 -11.48
C PHE A 33 -7.08 16.48 -10.19
N THR A 34 -6.30 16.83 -9.17
CA THR A 34 -6.84 17.38 -7.91
C THR A 34 -7.46 18.77 -8.06
N ASP A 35 -7.08 19.53 -9.08
CA ASP A 35 -7.68 20.84 -9.36
C ASP A 35 -9.08 20.71 -9.98
N GLU A 36 -9.32 19.64 -10.74
CA GLU A 36 -10.58 19.39 -11.44
C GLU A 36 -11.57 18.59 -10.58
N LEU A 37 -11.09 17.59 -9.86
CA LEU A 37 -11.91 16.69 -9.02
C LEU A 37 -11.43 16.68 -7.57
N HIS A 38 -12.38 16.58 -6.64
CA HIS A 38 -12.01 16.42 -5.23
C HIS A 38 -11.30 15.08 -5.00
N ALA A 39 -10.27 15.06 -4.14
CA ALA A 39 -9.45 13.88 -3.87
C ALA A 39 -10.29 12.64 -3.47
N VAL A 40 -11.36 12.82 -2.67
CA VAL A 40 -12.29 11.75 -2.30
C VAL A 40 -12.95 11.10 -3.51
N GLN A 41 -13.26 11.90 -4.56
CA GLN A 41 -13.87 11.40 -5.78
C GLN A 41 -12.86 10.63 -6.66
N LEU A 42 -11.59 11.06 -6.68
CA LEU A 42 -10.52 10.32 -7.35
C LEU A 42 -10.30 8.94 -6.67
N VAL A 43 -10.31 8.89 -5.34
CA VAL A 43 -10.24 7.64 -4.57
C VAL A 43 -11.44 6.74 -4.83
N TRP A 44 -12.64 7.30 -4.90
CA TRP A 44 -13.85 6.56 -5.27
C TRP A 44 -13.74 5.97 -6.67
N GLY A 45 -13.32 6.78 -7.66
CA GLY A 45 -13.11 6.33 -9.03
C GLY A 45 -12.06 5.22 -9.14
N TYR A 46 -10.97 5.31 -8.37
CA TYR A 46 -9.95 4.28 -8.26
C TYR A 46 -10.53 2.93 -7.81
N PHE A 47 -11.33 2.89 -6.73
CA PHE A 47 -11.91 1.65 -6.23
C PHE A 47 -12.98 1.08 -7.18
N ILE A 48 -13.83 1.94 -7.75
CA ILE A 48 -14.78 1.54 -8.81
C ILE A 48 -14.02 0.97 -10.01
N GLY A 49 -12.94 1.63 -10.42
CA GLY A 49 -12.08 1.17 -11.51
C GLY A 49 -11.48 -0.22 -11.25
N ILE A 50 -10.99 -0.51 -10.05
CA ILE A 50 -10.50 -1.86 -9.66
C ILE A 50 -11.63 -2.89 -9.78
N PHE A 51 -12.79 -2.58 -9.19
CA PHE A 51 -13.95 -3.46 -9.20
C PHE A 51 -14.40 -3.81 -10.62
N VAL A 52 -14.54 -2.78 -11.48
CA VAL A 52 -14.93 -2.95 -12.88
C VAL A 52 -13.87 -3.71 -13.67
N THR A 53 -12.58 -3.37 -13.51
CA THR A 53 -11.47 -4.03 -14.20
C THR A 53 -11.46 -5.53 -13.97
N LEU A 54 -11.57 -5.98 -12.71
CA LEU A 54 -11.60 -7.41 -12.41
C LEU A 54 -12.87 -8.08 -12.88
N SER A 55 -14.01 -7.42 -12.75
CA SER A 55 -15.29 -7.95 -13.25
C SER A 55 -15.25 -8.17 -14.75
N LEU A 56 -14.77 -7.17 -15.51
CA LEU A 56 -14.62 -7.26 -16.96
C LEU A 56 -13.58 -8.32 -17.36
N TYR A 57 -12.44 -8.41 -16.68
CA TYR A 57 -11.44 -9.44 -16.94
C TYR A 57 -12.04 -10.85 -16.84
N PHE A 58 -12.85 -11.13 -15.81
CA PHE A 58 -13.49 -12.43 -15.64
C PHE A 58 -14.58 -12.69 -16.68
N ILE A 59 -15.37 -11.69 -17.06
CA ILE A 59 -16.38 -11.80 -18.13
C ILE A 59 -15.68 -12.13 -19.47
N ILE A 60 -14.64 -11.37 -19.83
CA ILE A 60 -13.90 -11.59 -21.10
C ILE A 60 -13.23 -12.96 -21.12
N ARG A 61 -12.69 -13.42 -20.00
CA ARG A 61 -12.08 -14.75 -19.86
C ARG A 61 -13.09 -15.88 -19.71
N GLN A 62 -14.39 -15.57 -19.76
CA GLN A 62 -15.48 -16.53 -19.54
C GLN A 62 -15.34 -17.34 -18.24
N GLN A 63 -14.73 -16.71 -17.24
CA GLN A 63 -14.58 -17.31 -15.91
C GLN A 63 -15.82 -17.01 -15.07
N PRO A 64 -16.28 -17.94 -14.22
CA PRO A 64 -17.47 -17.72 -13.42
C PRO A 64 -17.21 -16.62 -12.38
N LEU A 65 -18.05 -15.58 -12.36
CA LEU A 65 -17.97 -14.49 -11.38
C LEU A 65 -18.11 -14.98 -9.94
N SER A 66 -18.76 -16.14 -9.74
CA SER A 66 -18.84 -16.79 -8.44
C SER A 66 -17.44 -17.05 -7.81
N THR A 67 -16.40 -17.23 -8.63
CA THR A 67 -15.01 -17.39 -8.16
C THR A 67 -14.48 -16.12 -7.50
N LEU A 68 -14.94 -14.94 -7.93
CA LEU A 68 -14.57 -13.66 -7.31
C LEU A 68 -15.33 -13.42 -6.00
N ILE A 69 -16.60 -13.77 -5.97
CA ILE A 69 -17.51 -13.48 -4.86
C ILE A 69 -17.35 -14.51 -3.73
N LYS A 70 -16.98 -15.76 -4.08
CA LYS A 70 -16.83 -16.82 -3.08
C LYS A 70 -15.68 -16.52 -2.15
N THR A 71 -15.99 -16.40 -0.86
CA THR A 71 -15.01 -16.21 0.21
C THR A 71 -15.40 -17.00 1.44
N SER A 72 -14.43 -17.58 2.12
CA SER A 72 -14.62 -18.27 3.40
C SER A 72 -14.53 -17.30 4.59
N ARG A 73 -14.02 -16.07 4.37
CA ARG A 73 -13.77 -15.08 5.42
C ARG A 73 -14.35 -13.70 5.06
N PRO A 74 -15.68 -13.57 4.86
CA PRO A 74 -16.29 -12.33 4.40
C PRO A 74 -16.02 -11.15 5.35
N ILE A 75 -16.10 -11.35 6.65
CA ILE A 75 -15.84 -10.29 7.65
C ILE A 75 -14.43 -9.72 7.49
N LEU A 76 -13.42 -10.59 7.30
CA LEU A 76 -12.04 -10.16 7.14
C LEU A 76 -11.83 -9.38 5.84
N GLN A 77 -12.53 -9.74 4.75
CA GLN A 77 -12.53 -9.00 3.49
C GLN A 77 -13.12 -7.58 3.67
N TRP A 78 -14.25 -7.46 4.38
CA TRP A 78 -14.87 -6.18 4.68
C TRP A 78 -13.99 -5.30 5.57
N MET A 79 -13.42 -5.87 6.64
CA MET A 79 -12.50 -5.16 7.53
C MET A 79 -11.28 -4.65 6.76
N ARG A 80 -10.71 -5.49 5.90
CA ARG A 80 -9.55 -5.14 5.08
C ARG A 80 -9.83 -3.93 4.17
N GLY A 81 -10.98 -3.91 3.49
CA GLY A 81 -11.37 -2.76 2.68
C GLY A 81 -11.61 -1.50 3.51
N GLY A 82 -12.23 -1.66 4.69
CA GLY A 82 -12.41 -0.58 5.66
C GLY A 82 -11.06 -0.03 6.17
N PHE A 83 -10.10 -0.88 6.46
CA PHE A 83 -8.75 -0.45 6.86
C PHE A 83 -8.04 0.33 5.75
N LEU A 84 -8.14 -0.10 4.49
CA LEU A 84 -7.56 0.63 3.37
C LEU A 84 -8.25 2.00 3.18
N ALA A 85 -9.57 2.02 3.14
CA ALA A 85 -10.33 3.27 3.02
C ALA A 85 -10.06 4.21 4.21
N GLY A 86 -10.04 3.66 5.43
CA GLY A 86 -9.71 4.40 6.64
C GLY A 86 -8.30 4.99 6.60
N SER A 87 -7.31 4.23 6.12
CA SER A 87 -5.92 4.74 6.03
C SER A 87 -5.82 5.98 5.15
N ILE A 88 -6.51 5.98 4.01
CA ILE A 88 -6.55 7.11 3.09
C ILE A 88 -7.31 8.28 3.71
N MET A 89 -8.48 8.01 4.29
CA MET A 89 -9.33 9.04 4.89
C MET A 89 -8.64 9.76 6.05
N PHE A 90 -8.03 9.03 6.99
CA PHE A 90 -7.33 9.61 8.12
C PHE A 90 -6.09 10.42 7.68
N LEU A 91 -5.38 9.98 6.63
CA LEU A 91 -4.30 10.76 6.05
C LEU A 91 -4.81 12.10 5.52
N PHE A 92 -5.90 12.09 4.72
CA PHE A 92 -6.48 13.32 4.16
C PHE A 92 -7.00 14.27 5.25
N VAL A 93 -7.65 13.74 6.30
CA VAL A 93 -8.06 14.58 7.45
C VAL A 93 -6.83 15.19 8.12
N GLY A 94 -5.75 14.44 8.29
CA GLY A 94 -4.49 14.99 8.83
C GLY A 94 -3.93 16.11 7.96
N LEU A 95 -3.98 15.99 6.64
CA LEU A 95 -3.48 16.99 5.68
C LEU A 95 -4.24 18.32 5.72
N THR A 96 -5.45 18.38 6.28
CA THR A 96 -6.16 19.65 6.45
C THR A 96 -5.57 20.52 7.57
N PHE A 97 -4.80 19.93 8.49
CA PHE A 97 -4.26 20.62 9.66
C PHE A 97 -2.73 20.59 9.74
N LEU A 98 -2.09 19.67 9.03
CA LEU A 98 -0.65 19.46 9.07
C LEU A 98 0.01 19.75 7.72
N PRO A 99 1.24 20.25 7.69
CA PRO A 99 2.05 20.28 6.49
C PRO A 99 2.18 18.87 5.86
N LEU A 100 2.20 18.80 4.54
CA LEU A 100 2.29 17.54 3.80
C LEU A 100 3.47 16.69 4.26
N ALA A 101 4.62 17.32 4.50
CA ALA A 101 5.84 16.66 4.97
C ALA A 101 5.63 15.95 6.31
N GLU A 102 4.98 16.60 7.28
CA GLU A 102 4.75 16.05 8.61
C GLU A 102 3.74 14.90 8.57
N ALA A 103 2.60 15.08 7.90
CA ALA A 103 1.61 14.02 7.75
C ALA A 103 2.18 12.79 7.03
N THR A 104 3.02 13.01 6.00
CA THR A 104 3.69 11.93 5.26
C THR A 104 4.70 11.19 6.15
N ALA A 105 5.52 11.91 6.92
CA ALA A 105 6.48 11.29 7.84
C ALA A 105 5.79 10.39 8.87
N ILE A 106 4.67 10.85 9.43
CA ILE A 106 3.87 10.06 10.37
C ILE A 106 3.28 8.83 9.66
N GLY A 107 2.76 8.99 8.44
CA GLY A 107 2.23 7.88 7.63
C GLY A 107 3.28 6.78 7.38
N PHE A 108 4.55 7.15 7.21
CA PHE A 108 5.66 6.20 7.05
C PHE A 108 6.06 5.46 8.33
N MET A 109 5.37 5.65 9.45
CA MET A 109 5.45 4.73 10.59
C MET A 109 4.76 3.38 10.32
N ALA A 110 3.96 3.25 9.28
CA ALA A 110 3.26 2.01 8.94
C ALA A 110 4.16 0.75 8.89
N PRO A 111 5.37 0.74 8.30
CA PRO A 111 6.24 -0.43 8.34
C PRO A 111 6.65 -0.88 9.74
N LEU A 112 6.78 0.05 10.71
CA LEU A 112 6.99 -0.30 12.12
C LEU A 112 5.78 -1.05 12.68
N PHE A 113 4.57 -0.55 12.41
CA PHE A 113 3.33 -1.20 12.84
C PHE A 113 3.12 -2.54 12.16
N ILE A 114 3.42 -2.69 10.86
CA ILE A 114 3.36 -3.97 10.15
C ILE A 114 4.27 -4.99 10.85
N THR A 115 5.52 -4.60 11.10
CA THR A 115 6.51 -5.46 11.76
C THR A 115 6.05 -5.84 13.17
N GLY A 116 5.63 -4.86 13.98
CA GLY A 116 5.17 -5.10 15.35
C GLY A 116 3.90 -5.96 15.42
N LEU A 117 2.90 -5.69 14.57
CA LEU A 117 1.63 -6.43 14.54
C LEU A 117 1.75 -7.83 13.91
N ALA A 118 2.77 -8.08 13.09
CA ALA A 118 3.02 -9.40 12.53
C ALA A 118 3.31 -10.46 13.63
N ILE A 119 3.86 -10.06 14.78
CA ILE A 119 4.11 -10.97 15.92
C ILE A 119 2.78 -11.51 16.47
N PRO A 120 1.87 -10.69 17.04
CA PRO A 120 0.65 -11.18 17.67
C PRO A 120 -0.41 -11.67 16.68
N LEU A 121 -0.48 -11.12 15.45
CA LEU A 121 -1.56 -11.41 14.51
C LEU A 121 -1.23 -12.50 13.50
N LEU A 122 0.05 -12.67 13.13
CA LEU A 122 0.51 -13.66 12.16
C LEU A 122 1.38 -14.75 12.80
N GLY A 123 1.81 -14.59 14.07
CA GLY A 123 2.74 -15.49 14.72
C GLY A 123 4.16 -15.46 14.09
N GLU A 124 4.51 -14.37 13.40
CA GLU A 124 5.83 -14.26 12.77
C GLU A 124 6.92 -14.05 13.81
N ARG A 125 8.04 -14.78 13.68
CA ARG A 125 9.26 -14.52 14.45
C ARG A 125 10.11 -13.50 13.71
N ILE A 126 10.36 -12.35 14.35
CA ILE A 126 11.05 -11.23 13.72
C ILE A 126 12.49 -11.18 14.21
N SER A 127 13.42 -11.26 13.26
CA SER A 127 14.84 -11.15 13.54
C SER A 127 15.26 -9.69 13.75
N THR A 128 16.33 -9.50 14.53
CA THR A 128 16.89 -8.17 14.82
C THR A 128 17.22 -7.38 13.56
N HIS A 129 17.72 -8.05 12.52
CA HIS A 129 18.08 -7.35 11.27
C HIS A 129 16.84 -6.79 10.51
N ARG A 130 15.65 -7.40 10.61
CA ARG A 130 14.42 -6.83 10.06
C ARG A 130 14.02 -5.56 10.82
N TRP A 131 14.12 -5.56 12.14
CA TRP A 131 13.90 -4.36 12.95
C TRP A 131 14.87 -3.23 12.59
N LEU A 132 16.17 -3.55 12.49
CA LEU A 132 17.19 -2.58 12.10
C LEU A 132 16.90 -1.98 10.72
N ALA A 133 16.48 -2.79 9.76
CA ALA A 133 16.15 -2.28 8.42
C ALA A 133 14.91 -1.37 8.42
N VAL A 134 13.87 -1.69 9.21
CA VAL A 134 12.69 -0.84 9.35
C VAL A 134 13.06 0.51 9.99
N ILE A 135 13.88 0.48 11.05
CA ILE A 135 14.37 1.70 11.71
C ILE A 135 15.25 2.52 10.76
N ALA A 136 16.19 1.87 10.05
CA ALA A 136 17.03 2.56 9.07
C ALA A 136 16.21 3.17 7.93
N GLY A 137 15.18 2.46 7.43
CA GLY A 137 14.24 2.98 6.45
C GLY A 137 13.50 4.22 6.97
N LEU A 138 13.03 4.21 8.22
CA LEU A 138 12.39 5.37 8.84
C LEU A 138 13.35 6.56 8.98
N ILE A 139 14.63 6.32 9.33
CA ILE A 139 15.66 7.37 9.34
C ILE A 139 15.81 7.97 7.95
N GLY A 140 15.88 7.15 6.90
CA GLY A 140 15.92 7.61 5.51
C GLY A 140 14.70 8.49 5.15
N VAL A 141 13.50 8.11 5.58
CA VAL A 141 12.29 8.92 5.43
C VAL A 141 12.44 10.27 6.14
N CYS A 142 12.90 10.30 7.39
CA CYS A 142 13.09 11.54 8.14
C CYS A 142 14.11 12.48 7.47
N ILE A 143 15.17 11.94 6.84
CA ILE A 143 16.14 12.72 6.06
C ILE A 143 15.46 13.40 4.87
N ILE A 144 14.60 12.67 4.14
CA ILE A 144 13.89 13.19 2.96
C ILE A 144 12.85 14.25 3.36
N VAL A 145 11.98 13.89 4.30
CA VAL A 145 10.79 14.67 4.65
C VAL A 145 11.14 15.89 5.51
N ARG A 146 12.16 15.80 6.35
CA ARG A 146 12.58 16.86 7.29
C ARG A 146 11.41 17.36 8.13
N PRO A 147 10.78 16.53 8.96
CA PRO A 147 9.61 16.94 9.74
C PRO A 147 9.94 18.13 10.62
N GLY A 148 9.04 19.12 10.67
CA GLY A 148 9.20 20.32 11.48
C GLY A 148 8.96 20.07 12.98
N SER A 149 9.13 21.11 13.80
CA SER A 149 8.97 21.04 15.25
C SER A 149 7.51 20.91 15.74
N GLY A 150 6.52 20.94 14.82
CA GLY A 150 5.08 20.90 15.13
C GLY A 150 4.45 19.51 15.21
N LEU A 151 5.24 18.43 15.24
CA LEU A 151 4.77 17.04 15.12
C LEU A 151 3.78 16.57 16.19
N TRP A 152 3.68 17.24 17.33
CA TRP A 152 2.86 16.83 18.48
C TRP A 152 1.59 17.68 18.62
N GLN A 153 0.91 17.98 17.55
CA GLN A 153 -0.43 18.53 17.60
C GLN A 153 -1.47 17.38 17.63
N TRP A 154 -2.66 17.64 18.15
CA TRP A 154 -3.77 16.65 18.13
C TRP A 154 -4.02 16.09 16.71
N ALA A 155 -3.80 16.90 15.68
CA ALA A 155 -3.96 16.54 14.29
C ALA A 155 -2.98 15.44 13.83
N SER A 156 -1.82 15.28 14.51
CA SER A 156 -0.84 14.21 14.22
C SER A 156 -1.40 12.82 14.52
N ALA A 157 -2.43 12.71 15.37
CA ALA A 157 -3.12 11.47 15.62
C ALA A 157 -3.81 10.92 14.35
N MET A 158 -4.25 11.79 13.44
CA MET A 158 -4.96 11.36 12.21
C MET A 158 -4.07 10.54 11.29
N PRO A 159 -2.93 11.02 10.78
CA PRO A 159 -2.06 10.21 9.94
C PRO A 159 -1.46 9.00 10.69
N LEU A 160 -1.32 9.08 12.04
CA LEU A 160 -0.88 7.93 12.83
C LEU A 160 -1.93 6.81 12.84
N ILE A 161 -3.21 7.13 13.04
CA ILE A 161 -4.32 6.18 12.92
C ILE A 161 -4.36 5.63 11.48
N GLY A 162 -4.15 6.48 10.48
CA GLY A 162 -4.04 6.09 9.08
C GLY A 162 -2.93 5.07 8.85
N ALA A 163 -1.75 5.26 9.45
CA ALA A 163 -0.63 4.33 9.38
C ALA A 163 -0.94 2.97 10.06
N VAL A 164 -1.64 2.97 11.19
CA VAL A 164 -2.13 1.74 11.85
C VAL A 164 -3.15 1.04 10.96
N CYS A 165 -4.11 1.77 10.38
CA CYS A 165 -5.08 1.21 9.43
C CYS A 165 -4.38 0.57 8.23
N PHE A 166 -3.36 1.22 7.66
CA PHE A 166 -2.59 0.66 6.54
C PHE A 166 -1.82 -0.61 6.95
N ALA A 167 -1.26 -0.64 8.16
CA ALA A 167 -0.62 -1.83 8.68
C ALA A 167 -1.62 -2.98 8.83
N LEU A 168 -2.79 -2.74 9.40
CA LEU A 168 -3.86 -3.72 9.52
C LEU A 168 -4.37 -4.19 8.15
N TYR A 169 -4.46 -3.31 7.16
CA TYR A 169 -4.76 -3.68 5.78
C TYR A 169 -3.73 -4.68 5.22
N GLN A 170 -2.43 -4.45 5.42
CA GLN A 170 -1.39 -5.36 4.93
C GLN A 170 -1.39 -6.70 5.70
N ILE A 171 -1.55 -6.67 7.02
CA ILE A 171 -1.64 -7.86 7.86
C ILE A 171 -2.86 -8.72 7.48
N THR A 172 -4.04 -8.11 7.37
CA THR A 172 -5.25 -8.82 6.95
C THR A 172 -5.15 -9.36 5.51
N THR A 173 -4.44 -8.66 4.61
CA THR A 173 -4.09 -9.18 3.29
C THR A 173 -3.28 -10.46 3.42
N ARG A 174 -2.23 -10.46 4.24
CA ARG A 174 -1.41 -11.66 4.48
C ARG A 174 -2.24 -12.81 5.06
N MET A 175 -3.13 -12.55 6.03
CA MET A 175 -4.02 -13.57 6.61
C MET A 175 -4.93 -14.21 5.55
N LEU A 176 -5.47 -13.40 4.63
CA LEU A 176 -6.35 -13.88 3.57
C LEU A 176 -5.63 -14.71 2.52
N THR A 177 -4.33 -14.46 2.28
CA THR A 177 -3.57 -15.23 1.29
C THR A 177 -3.48 -16.71 1.61
N ALA A 178 -3.71 -17.12 2.85
CA ALA A 178 -3.69 -18.51 3.28
C ALA A 178 -4.95 -19.30 2.86
N THR A 179 -6.09 -18.63 2.71
CA THR A 179 -7.39 -19.28 2.51
C THR A 179 -8.14 -18.83 1.27
N GLU A 180 -7.83 -17.63 0.74
CA GLU A 180 -8.61 -17.00 -0.32
C GLU A 180 -7.85 -16.97 -1.65
N ASN A 181 -8.59 -16.90 -2.76
CA ASN A 181 -8.03 -16.70 -4.09
C ASN A 181 -7.53 -15.24 -4.25
N THR A 182 -6.37 -15.04 -4.90
CA THR A 182 -5.80 -13.72 -5.15
C THR A 182 -6.79 -12.77 -5.84
N HIS A 183 -7.50 -13.25 -6.86
CA HIS A 183 -8.46 -12.42 -7.59
C HIS A 183 -9.66 -12.02 -6.70
N SER A 184 -10.16 -12.94 -5.84
CA SER A 184 -11.20 -12.62 -4.86
C SER A 184 -10.74 -11.55 -3.88
N ILE A 185 -9.53 -11.66 -3.33
CA ILE A 185 -8.96 -10.65 -2.42
C ILE A 185 -8.94 -9.27 -3.10
N VAL A 186 -8.48 -9.17 -4.34
CA VAL A 186 -8.40 -7.89 -5.07
C VAL A 186 -9.77 -7.38 -5.49
N PHE A 187 -10.69 -8.26 -5.89
CA PHE A 187 -12.07 -7.91 -6.17
C PHE A 187 -12.75 -7.26 -4.96
N TYR A 188 -12.61 -7.87 -3.78
CA TYR A 188 -13.13 -7.29 -2.54
C TYR A 188 -12.44 -5.98 -2.16
N THR A 189 -11.20 -5.73 -2.57
CA THR A 189 -10.59 -4.40 -2.39
C THR A 189 -11.36 -3.33 -3.15
N GLY A 190 -11.65 -3.59 -4.43
CA GLY A 190 -12.44 -2.68 -5.25
C GLY A 190 -13.86 -2.51 -4.72
N LEU A 191 -14.56 -3.63 -4.47
CA LEU A 191 -15.95 -3.63 -4.00
C LEU A 191 -16.13 -2.88 -2.67
N THR A 192 -15.39 -3.31 -1.65
CA THR A 192 -15.55 -2.73 -0.30
C THR A 192 -14.98 -1.31 -0.23
N GLY A 193 -13.86 -1.04 -0.91
CA GLY A 193 -13.32 0.31 -1.04
C GLY A 193 -14.29 1.26 -1.74
N ALA A 194 -14.96 0.82 -2.83
CA ALA A 194 -15.99 1.59 -3.50
C ALA A 194 -17.17 1.89 -2.58
N ILE A 195 -17.65 0.91 -1.81
CA ILE A 195 -18.76 1.10 -0.88
C ILE A 195 -18.39 2.11 0.22
N TRP A 196 -17.24 1.93 0.87
CA TRP A 196 -16.79 2.84 1.92
C TRP A 196 -16.55 4.26 1.40
N SER A 197 -15.92 4.42 0.22
CA SER A 197 -15.67 5.74 -0.36
C SER A 197 -16.96 6.39 -0.90
N SER A 198 -17.98 5.60 -1.29
CA SER A 198 -19.28 6.12 -1.71
C SER A 198 -20.00 6.89 -0.61
N ILE A 199 -19.78 6.53 0.66
CA ILE A 199 -20.37 7.27 1.79
C ILE A 199 -19.81 8.69 1.85
N ALA A 200 -18.50 8.85 1.62
CA ALA A 200 -17.86 10.15 1.68
C ALA A 200 -18.04 10.99 0.39
N VAL A 201 -18.05 10.33 -0.78
CA VAL A 201 -18.05 11.03 -2.08
C VAL A 201 -19.31 11.86 -2.31
N VAL A 202 -20.45 11.47 -1.72
CA VAL A 202 -21.73 12.19 -1.86
C VAL A 202 -21.60 13.66 -1.44
N PHE A 203 -20.76 13.96 -0.45
CA PHE A 203 -20.55 15.32 0.05
C PHE A 203 -19.58 16.15 -0.80
N PHE A 204 -18.83 15.52 -1.70
CA PHE A 204 -17.77 16.15 -2.50
C PHE A 204 -17.96 15.91 -4.00
N TRP A 205 -19.17 15.56 -4.44
CA TRP A 205 -19.44 15.19 -5.81
C TRP A 205 -19.32 16.38 -6.77
N ARG A 206 -18.47 16.22 -7.77
CA ARG A 206 -18.43 17.06 -8.97
C ARG A 206 -18.73 16.19 -10.17
N THR A 207 -19.58 16.64 -11.10
CA THR A 207 -19.95 15.83 -12.27
C THR A 207 -18.72 15.55 -13.14
N PRO A 208 -18.30 14.26 -13.30
CA PRO A 208 -17.11 13.92 -14.06
C PRO A 208 -17.32 14.19 -15.55
N GLN A 209 -16.31 14.73 -16.20
CA GLN A 209 -16.22 14.80 -17.66
C GLN A 209 -15.77 13.45 -18.23
N LEU A 210 -15.82 13.28 -19.56
CA LEU A 210 -15.41 12.02 -20.20
C LEU A 210 -13.95 11.64 -19.91
N THR A 211 -13.06 12.64 -19.87
CA THR A 211 -11.64 12.50 -19.51
C THR A 211 -11.45 11.90 -18.11
N HIS A 212 -12.28 12.31 -17.14
CA HIS A 212 -12.22 11.84 -15.77
C HIS A 212 -12.59 10.35 -15.66
N TRP A 213 -13.52 9.87 -16.47
CA TRP A 213 -13.81 8.43 -16.55
C TRP A 213 -12.60 7.65 -17.07
N GLY A 214 -11.85 8.20 -18.04
CA GLY A 214 -10.57 7.64 -18.47
C GLY A 214 -9.56 7.51 -17.33
N VAL A 215 -9.47 8.52 -16.46
CA VAL A 215 -8.62 8.52 -15.26
C VAL A 215 -9.09 7.44 -14.27
N PHE A 216 -10.39 7.34 -13.98
CA PHE A 216 -10.93 6.34 -13.07
C PHE A 216 -10.64 4.91 -13.55
N PHE A 217 -10.83 4.62 -14.84
CA PHE A 217 -10.53 3.30 -15.39
C PHE A 217 -9.02 3.05 -15.47
N GLY A 218 -8.22 4.01 -15.90
CA GLY A 218 -6.76 3.88 -15.99
C GLY A 218 -6.14 3.60 -14.62
N THR A 219 -6.48 4.41 -13.62
CA THR A 219 -6.03 4.20 -12.24
C THR A 219 -6.56 2.90 -11.65
N GLY A 220 -7.79 2.50 -12.02
CA GLY A 220 -8.37 1.22 -11.62
C GLY A 220 -7.62 0.01 -12.18
N ILE A 221 -7.20 0.03 -13.45
CA ILE A 221 -6.38 -1.03 -14.07
C ILE A 221 -5.03 -1.13 -13.37
N LEU A 222 -4.33 0.00 -13.18
CA LEU A 222 -3.06 0.04 -12.47
C LEU A 222 -3.21 -0.43 -11.02
N GLY A 223 -4.29 -0.01 -10.35
CA GLY A 223 -4.62 -0.42 -9.00
C GLY A 223 -4.88 -1.93 -8.90
N ALA A 224 -5.64 -2.50 -9.83
CA ALA A 224 -5.86 -3.95 -9.87
C ALA A 224 -4.54 -4.70 -10.05
N ALA A 225 -3.68 -4.28 -10.98
CA ALA A 225 -2.35 -4.86 -11.19
C ALA A 225 -1.48 -4.73 -9.92
N ALA A 226 -1.47 -3.56 -9.28
CA ALA A 226 -0.73 -3.31 -8.05
C ALA A 226 -1.18 -4.25 -6.92
N HIS A 227 -2.49 -4.35 -6.68
CA HIS A 227 -3.01 -5.22 -5.64
C HIS A 227 -2.81 -6.71 -5.94
N LEU A 228 -2.85 -7.13 -7.22
CA LEU A 228 -2.48 -8.49 -7.60
C LEU A 228 -1.00 -8.79 -7.27
N CYS A 229 -0.08 -7.86 -7.58
CA CYS A 229 1.33 -7.98 -7.20
C CYS A 229 1.49 -8.03 -5.67
N LEU A 230 0.82 -7.15 -4.93
CA LEU A 230 0.86 -7.09 -3.47
C LEU A 230 0.38 -8.40 -2.82
N VAL A 231 -0.78 -8.90 -3.22
CA VAL A 231 -1.34 -10.14 -2.67
C VAL A 231 -0.43 -11.33 -2.98
N ASN A 232 0.12 -11.40 -4.19
CA ASN A 232 1.05 -12.47 -4.55
C ASN A 232 2.39 -12.34 -3.79
N SER A 233 2.88 -11.15 -3.51
CA SER A 233 4.07 -10.97 -2.67
C SER A 233 3.86 -11.53 -1.27
N PHE A 234 2.69 -11.26 -0.65
CA PHE A 234 2.33 -11.81 0.65
C PHE A 234 2.07 -13.33 0.66
N ARG A 235 1.81 -13.95 -0.49
CA ARG A 235 1.77 -15.41 -0.61
C ARG A 235 3.16 -16.04 -0.52
N LEU A 236 4.17 -15.33 -1.02
CA LEU A 236 5.54 -15.83 -1.17
C LEU A 236 6.46 -15.48 0.00
N ALA A 237 6.11 -14.48 0.83
CA ALA A 237 6.93 -14.02 1.94
C ALA A 237 6.12 -13.50 3.13
N GLN A 238 6.80 -13.41 4.27
CA GLN A 238 6.25 -12.88 5.51
C GLN A 238 6.02 -11.35 5.41
N ALA A 239 5.02 -10.85 6.15
CA ALA A 239 4.70 -9.41 6.13
C ALA A 239 5.85 -8.57 6.72
N SER A 240 6.51 -9.05 7.76
CA SER A 240 7.66 -8.40 8.38
C SER A 240 8.88 -8.30 7.48
N LEU A 241 9.09 -9.28 6.58
CA LEU A 241 10.13 -9.20 5.56
C LEU A 241 9.84 -8.11 4.53
N LEU A 242 8.58 -7.97 4.13
CA LEU A 242 8.17 -7.03 3.10
C LEU A 242 8.00 -5.59 3.62
N ALA A 243 7.81 -5.41 4.92
CA ALA A 243 7.56 -4.11 5.54
C ALA A 243 8.58 -3.02 5.18
N PRO A 244 9.91 -3.23 5.23
CA PRO A 244 10.89 -2.20 4.89
C PRO A 244 10.78 -1.70 3.45
N PHE A 245 10.31 -2.56 2.53
CA PHE A 245 10.19 -2.20 1.12
C PHE A 245 9.06 -1.21 0.83
N ASN A 246 8.12 -1.00 1.78
CA ASN A 246 7.13 0.07 1.65
C ASN A 246 7.78 1.47 1.57
N TYR A 247 8.98 1.65 2.13
CA TYR A 247 9.71 2.92 2.01
C TYR A 247 10.17 3.22 0.58
N THR A 248 10.24 2.22 -0.31
CA THR A 248 10.57 2.44 -1.73
C THR A 248 9.52 3.31 -2.44
N LYS A 249 8.35 3.51 -1.85
CA LYS A 249 7.36 4.47 -2.34
C LYS A 249 7.95 5.87 -2.51
N LEU A 250 8.82 6.30 -1.59
CA LEU A 250 9.48 7.62 -1.69
C LEU A 250 10.38 7.72 -2.92
N LEU A 251 11.07 6.64 -3.29
CA LEU A 251 11.91 6.60 -4.50
C LEU A 251 11.02 6.80 -5.74
N TRP A 252 9.93 6.04 -5.84
CA TRP A 252 9.00 6.14 -6.95
C TRP A 252 8.36 7.52 -7.06
N VAL A 253 7.90 8.07 -5.93
CA VAL A 253 7.28 9.42 -5.90
C VAL A 253 8.30 10.50 -6.28
N SER A 254 9.57 10.38 -5.86
CA SER A 254 10.62 11.32 -6.25
C SER A 254 10.93 11.25 -7.75
N ILE A 255 11.02 10.03 -8.32
CA ILE A 255 11.22 9.85 -9.76
C ILE A 255 10.06 10.41 -10.57
N LEU A 256 8.82 10.08 -10.18
CA LEU A 256 7.63 10.56 -10.87
C LEU A 256 7.42 12.06 -10.68
N GLY A 257 7.77 12.60 -9.51
CA GLY A 257 7.76 14.04 -9.25
C GLY A 257 8.67 14.80 -10.21
N PHE A 258 9.88 14.29 -10.41
CA PHE A 258 10.81 14.86 -11.38
C PHE A 258 10.31 14.73 -12.82
N LEU A 259 9.85 13.52 -13.22
CA LEU A 259 9.48 13.27 -14.63
C LEU A 259 8.17 13.93 -15.05
N LEU A 260 7.19 14.09 -14.14
CA LEU A 260 5.84 14.56 -14.49
C LEU A 260 5.56 16.00 -14.05
N PHE A 261 6.27 16.49 -13.03
CA PHE A 261 6.03 17.79 -12.43
C PHE A 261 7.28 18.69 -12.41
N ASP A 262 8.40 18.22 -12.99
CA ASP A 262 9.71 18.91 -12.99
C ASP A 262 10.23 19.25 -11.59
N ASP A 263 9.79 18.47 -10.58
CA ASP A 263 10.20 18.60 -9.19
C ASP A 263 11.61 18.01 -9.02
N MET A 264 12.66 18.82 -9.05
CA MET A 264 14.05 18.37 -8.90
C MET A 264 14.30 17.75 -7.51
N PRO A 265 14.81 16.50 -7.42
CA PRO A 265 15.12 15.88 -6.15
C PRO A 265 16.23 16.66 -5.42
N THR A 266 15.96 16.99 -4.17
CA THR A 266 16.95 17.67 -3.31
C THR A 266 18.09 16.73 -2.91
N ILE A 267 19.20 17.27 -2.43
CA ILE A 267 20.30 16.46 -1.89
C ILE A 267 19.82 15.54 -0.77
N ASN A 268 18.85 15.96 0.04
CA ASN A 268 18.29 15.12 1.09
C ASN A 268 17.46 13.98 0.54
N THR A 269 16.72 14.20 -0.56
CA THR A 269 16.03 13.14 -1.27
C THR A 269 17.02 12.07 -1.73
N LEU A 270 18.18 12.46 -2.27
CA LEU A 270 19.22 11.53 -2.70
C LEU A 270 19.83 10.77 -1.50
N LEU A 271 20.22 11.46 -0.43
CA LEU A 271 20.81 10.85 0.76
C LEU A 271 19.85 9.88 1.46
N GLY A 272 18.61 10.30 1.69
CA GLY A 272 17.61 9.43 2.32
C GLY A 272 17.24 8.23 1.44
N SER A 273 17.21 8.41 0.11
CA SER A 273 16.99 7.34 -0.86
C SER A 273 18.09 6.27 -0.78
N ILE A 274 19.36 6.68 -0.65
CA ILE A 274 20.49 5.76 -0.48
C ILE A 274 20.31 4.94 0.81
N VAL A 275 19.93 5.59 1.93
CA VAL A 275 19.70 4.88 3.20
C VAL A 275 18.59 3.83 3.05
N ILE A 276 17.48 4.17 2.40
CA ILE A 276 16.35 3.26 2.16
C ILE A 276 16.78 2.08 1.29
N MET A 277 17.51 2.34 0.20
CA MET A 277 18.00 1.28 -0.69
C MET A 277 18.97 0.33 0.02
N VAL A 278 19.92 0.87 0.78
CA VAL A 278 20.88 0.05 1.54
C VAL A 278 20.17 -0.81 2.58
N ALA A 279 19.19 -0.24 3.31
CA ALA A 279 18.41 -0.99 4.29
C ALA A 279 17.63 -2.15 3.64
N GLY A 280 16.98 -1.90 2.49
CA GLY A 280 16.25 -2.92 1.74
C GLY A 280 17.17 -4.03 1.20
N LEU A 281 18.28 -3.66 0.57
CA LEU A 281 19.28 -4.60 0.05
C LEU A 281 19.93 -5.43 1.16
N TYR A 282 20.18 -4.85 2.33
CA TYR A 282 20.70 -5.56 3.49
C TYR A 282 19.75 -6.69 3.95
N VAL A 283 18.45 -6.40 4.05
CA VAL A 283 17.46 -7.44 4.40
C VAL A 283 17.45 -8.55 3.36
N LEU A 284 17.38 -8.17 2.08
CA LEU A 284 17.33 -9.13 0.99
C LEU A 284 18.58 -10.03 0.97
N TYR A 285 19.77 -9.44 1.15
CA TYR A 285 21.03 -10.17 1.25
C TYR A 285 21.01 -11.18 2.41
N ARG A 286 20.63 -10.74 3.60
CA ARG A 286 20.59 -11.60 4.79
C ARG A 286 19.59 -12.76 4.65
N GLU A 287 18.42 -12.52 4.06
CA GLU A 287 17.41 -13.55 3.85
C GLU A 287 17.78 -14.53 2.72
N SER A 288 18.51 -14.08 1.70
CA SER A 288 18.95 -14.97 0.63
C SER A 288 20.09 -15.91 1.06
N TRP A 289 20.83 -15.55 2.12
CA TRP A 289 21.95 -16.33 2.66
C TRP A 289 21.61 -17.06 3.96
N ALA A 290 20.43 -16.82 4.53
CA ALA A 290 20.01 -17.56 5.72
C ALA A 290 19.80 -19.04 5.35
N PRO A 291 20.53 -19.98 5.98
CA PRO A 291 20.28 -21.39 5.72
C PRO A 291 18.84 -21.75 6.11
N THR A 292 18.22 -22.61 5.36
CA THR A 292 16.86 -23.16 5.55
C THR A 292 16.71 -23.94 6.89
N SER A 293 17.68 -23.88 7.78
CA SER A 293 17.84 -24.72 8.98
C SER A 293 17.18 -24.18 10.26
N LEU A 294 16.37 -23.10 10.21
CA LEU A 294 15.64 -22.59 11.38
C LEU A 294 14.11 -22.71 11.23
N ALA A 295 13.66 -23.72 10.49
CA ALA A 295 12.24 -24.08 10.35
C ALA A 295 11.91 -25.38 11.14
N GLU A 296 12.56 -25.60 12.29
CA GLU A 296 12.16 -26.60 13.27
C GLU A 296 11.69 -25.95 14.58
#